data_1a054ad01d5f5139b3dd414ba118521f
#
_entry.id   1a054ad01d5f5139b3dd414ba118521f
#
_cell.length_a   1.000
_cell.length_b   1.000
_cell.length_c   1.000
_cell.angle_alpha   90.00
_cell.angle_beta   90.00
_cell.angle_gamma   90.00
#
_symmetry.space_group_name_H-M   'P 1'
#
loop_
_entity.id
_entity.type
_entity.pdbx_description
1 polymer ?
#
loop_
_entity_poly.entity_id
_entity_poly.type
_entity_poly.pdbx_seq_one_letter_code
_entity_poly.pdbx_strand_id
1 'polypeptide(L)'
;MKHEIMWWMSRLTIMLTSLFLSFSLAQSAWAAEVTMGSNGNLVFEPNDITINAGETITFTNGALPPHNMMVDGHPELSHSDLAFATGDSFDVTFTDAGDYNFQCDPHAGAGMKGVIHVQ
;
A
#
# COMPACT_ATOMS: atom_id res chain seq x y z
N MET A 1 -62.00 -24.87 -24.26
CA MET A 1 -61.89 -24.04 -23.07
C MET A 1 -60.80 -24.48 -22.11
N LYS A 2 -60.16 -25.60 -22.32
CA LYS A 2 -59.03 -26.05 -21.48
C LYS A 2 -57.67 -25.57 -21.96
N HIS A 3 -57.62 -24.82 -23.05
CA HIS A 3 -56.35 -24.38 -23.64
C HIS A 3 -55.88 -23.01 -23.13
N GLU A 4 -56.74 -22.26 -22.47
CA GLU A 4 -56.40 -20.92 -22.03
C GLU A 4 -55.63 -20.90 -20.70
N ILE A 5 -55.79 -21.95 -19.89
CA ILE A 5 -55.13 -22.05 -18.59
C ILE A 5 -53.65 -22.41 -18.73
N MET A 6 -53.27 -23.12 -19.80
CA MET A 6 -51.88 -23.50 -20.02
C MET A 6 -51.01 -22.35 -20.57
N TRP A 7 -51.65 -21.34 -21.13
CA TRP A 7 -50.96 -20.16 -21.67
C TRP A 7 -50.45 -19.21 -20.59
N TRP A 8 -51.12 -19.20 -19.45
CA TRP A 8 -50.76 -18.37 -18.33
C TRP A 8 -49.60 -18.92 -17.50
N MET A 9 -49.40 -20.22 -17.52
CA MET A 9 -48.31 -20.85 -16.78
C MET A 9 -46.98 -20.80 -17.52
N SER A 10 -46.97 -20.57 -18.83
CA SER A 10 -45.74 -20.47 -19.58
C SER A 10 -45.15 -19.06 -19.59
N ARG A 11 -45.84 -18.09 -19.02
CA ARG A 11 -45.34 -16.71 -18.90
C ARG A 11 -44.84 -16.34 -17.53
N LEU A 12 -44.84 -17.28 -16.60
CA LEU A 12 -43.98 -17.18 -15.44
C LEU A 12 -42.57 -17.64 -15.84
N THR A 13 -42.09 -17.12 -16.95
CA THR A 13 -40.67 -17.08 -17.18
C THR A 13 -40.12 -16.19 -16.08
N ILE A 14 -39.69 -16.86 -15.07
CA ILE A 14 -38.83 -16.36 -14.03
C ILE A 14 -37.83 -15.42 -14.70
N MET A 15 -38.10 -14.12 -14.66
CA MET A 15 -37.06 -13.16 -14.74
C MET A 15 -36.28 -13.32 -13.44
N LEU A 16 -35.48 -14.36 -13.39
CA LEU A 16 -34.29 -14.37 -12.57
C LEU A 16 -33.42 -13.29 -13.19
N THR A 17 -33.73 -12.03 -12.91
CA THR A 17 -32.75 -10.98 -12.95
C THR A 17 -31.73 -11.41 -11.91
N SER A 18 -30.74 -12.13 -12.38
CA SER A 18 -29.52 -12.29 -11.62
C SER A 18 -29.05 -10.88 -11.31
N LEU A 19 -29.40 -10.41 -10.14
CA LEU A 19 -28.80 -9.25 -9.54
C LEU A 19 -27.35 -9.64 -9.31
N PHE A 20 -26.50 -9.43 -10.32
CA PHE A 20 -25.07 -9.41 -10.13
C PHE A 20 -24.80 -8.22 -9.23
N LEU A 21 -24.85 -8.46 -7.93
CA LEU A 21 -24.21 -7.60 -6.98
C LEU A 21 -22.73 -7.69 -7.30
N SER A 22 -22.25 -6.80 -8.16
CA SER A 22 -20.82 -6.56 -8.27
C SER A 22 -20.38 -5.98 -6.92
N PHE A 23 -19.97 -6.87 -6.04
CA PHE A 23 -19.16 -6.50 -4.91
C PHE A 23 -17.84 -6.04 -5.47
N SER A 24 -17.73 -4.76 -5.80
CA SER A 24 -16.43 -4.14 -5.82
C SER A 24 -15.99 -4.11 -4.37
N LEU A 25 -15.21 -5.11 -3.97
CA LEU A 25 -14.37 -5.00 -2.81
C LEU A 25 -13.49 -3.78 -3.08
N ALA A 26 -13.88 -2.64 -2.51
CA ALA A 26 -12.93 -1.58 -2.31
C ALA A 26 -11.84 -2.21 -1.43
N GLN A 27 -10.77 -2.66 -2.07
CA GLN A 27 -9.55 -2.97 -1.36
C GLN A 27 -9.16 -1.65 -0.71
N SER A 28 -9.41 -1.53 0.60
CA SER A 28 -8.71 -0.54 1.39
C SER A 28 -7.24 -0.78 1.08
N ALA A 29 -6.58 0.24 0.49
CA ALA A 29 -5.15 0.20 0.26
C ALA A 29 -4.52 -0.07 1.62
N TRP A 30 -4.08 -1.30 1.85
CA TRP A 30 -3.38 -1.66 3.06
C TRP A 30 -2.09 -0.88 3.06
N ALA A 31 -1.97 0.06 4.00
CA ALA A 31 -0.72 0.74 4.24
C ALA A 31 0.28 -0.30 4.73
N ALA A 32 1.33 -0.55 3.95
CA ALA A 32 2.49 -1.23 4.46
C ALA A 32 3.15 -0.32 5.50
N GLU A 33 3.72 -0.90 6.54
CA GLU A 33 4.40 -0.15 7.59
C GLU A 33 5.88 -0.48 7.61
N VAL A 34 6.71 0.55 7.78
CA VAL A 34 8.15 0.45 7.91
C VAL A 34 8.58 1.19 9.15
N THR A 35 9.34 0.54 10.01
CA THR A 35 9.98 1.18 11.16
C THR A 35 11.38 1.66 10.78
N MET A 36 11.66 2.91 11.05
CA MET A 36 12.98 3.53 10.88
C MET A 36 13.75 3.43 12.19
N GLY A 37 14.80 2.59 12.22
CA GLY A 37 15.55 2.32 13.45
C GLY A 37 14.85 1.28 14.31
N SER A 38 14.89 0.01 13.92
CA SER A 38 14.24 -1.09 14.62
C SER A 38 15.20 -1.81 15.55
N ASN A 39 14.72 -2.17 16.75
CA ASN A 39 15.47 -2.96 17.74
C ASN A 39 16.85 -2.38 18.08
N GLY A 40 16.98 -1.05 18.12
CA GLY A 40 18.25 -0.37 18.40
C GLY A 40 19.27 -0.44 17.27
N ASN A 41 18.85 -0.81 16.07
CA ASN A 41 19.71 -0.87 14.87
C ASN A 41 19.37 0.23 13.87
N LEU A 42 20.37 0.69 13.13
CA LEU A 42 20.21 1.66 12.03
C LEU A 42 19.75 0.94 10.76
N VAL A 43 18.50 0.48 10.77
CA VAL A 43 17.87 -0.26 9.69
C VAL A 43 16.43 0.21 9.46
N PHE A 44 15.95 0.03 8.25
CA PHE A 44 14.50 0.00 7.97
C PHE A 44 14.00 -1.43 8.16
N GLU A 45 12.88 -1.59 8.86
CA GLU A 45 12.27 -2.89 9.08
C GLU A 45 10.77 -2.86 8.69
N PRO A 46 10.39 -3.60 7.64
CA PRO A 46 11.21 -4.34 6.70
C PRO A 46 12.01 -3.41 5.76
N ASN A 47 13.06 -3.92 5.14
CA ASN A 47 13.89 -3.16 4.18
C ASN A 47 13.74 -3.62 2.73
N ASP A 48 13.01 -4.66 2.48
CA ASP A 48 12.62 -5.19 1.17
C ASP A 48 11.11 -5.34 1.16
N ILE A 49 10.42 -4.51 0.37
CA ILE A 49 8.98 -4.36 0.47
C ILE A 49 8.37 -4.48 -0.92
N THR A 50 7.34 -5.30 -1.05
CA THR A 50 6.53 -5.39 -2.27
C THR A 50 5.14 -4.85 -2.03
N ILE A 51 4.73 -3.89 -2.85
CA ILE A 51 3.40 -3.28 -2.83
C ILE A 51 2.79 -3.24 -4.23
N ASN A 52 1.50 -2.97 -4.31
CA ASN A 52 0.83 -2.67 -5.57
C ASN A 52 0.86 -1.16 -5.86
N ALA A 53 0.86 -0.80 -7.15
CA ALA A 53 0.76 0.58 -7.56
C ALA A 53 -0.47 1.26 -6.95
N GLY A 54 -0.29 2.46 -6.41
CA GLY A 54 -1.31 3.22 -5.70
C GLY A 54 -1.36 2.98 -4.19
N GLU A 55 -0.59 2.03 -3.67
CA GLU A 55 -0.52 1.79 -2.22
C GLU A 55 0.39 2.80 -1.53
N THR A 56 0.09 3.01 -0.25
CA THR A 56 0.81 3.93 0.63
C THR A 56 1.62 3.15 1.65
N ILE A 57 2.85 3.59 1.89
CA ILE A 57 3.70 3.08 2.95
C ILE A 57 3.79 4.13 4.05
N THR A 58 3.53 3.72 5.30
CA THR A 58 3.75 4.55 6.48
C THR A 58 5.13 4.24 7.07
N PHE A 59 5.97 5.26 7.17
CA PHE A 59 7.27 5.18 7.82
C PHE A 59 7.16 5.76 9.23
N THR A 60 7.50 4.98 10.23
CA THR A 60 7.44 5.38 11.64
C THR A 60 8.82 5.42 12.26
N ASN A 61 9.11 6.54 12.92
CA ASN A 61 10.37 6.72 13.60
C ASN A 61 10.44 5.85 14.86
N GLY A 62 11.47 5.03 14.94
CA GLY A 62 11.74 4.15 16.07
C GLY A 62 12.96 4.61 16.87
N ALA A 63 13.98 3.75 16.92
CA ALA A 63 15.20 4.01 17.67
C ALA A 63 16.25 4.77 16.88
N LEU A 64 17.19 5.39 17.60
CA LEU A 64 18.40 6.04 17.05
C LEU A 64 18.12 7.16 16.06
N PRO A 65 17.17 8.07 16.32
CA PRO A 65 16.92 9.21 15.43
C PRO A 65 18.17 10.13 15.30
N PRO A 66 18.21 11.03 14.29
CA PRO A 66 17.15 11.34 13.35
C PRO A 66 17.12 10.40 12.13
N HIS A 67 15.95 10.26 11.54
CA HIS A 67 15.76 9.49 10.30
C HIS A 67 14.99 10.28 9.26
N ASN A 68 15.28 10.02 8.00
CA ASN A 68 14.46 10.40 6.86
C ASN A 68 14.37 9.24 5.87
N MET A 69 13.65 9.42 4.77
CA MET A 69 13.54 8.41 3.72
C MET A 69 13.70 9.10 2.37
N MET A 70 14.81 8.82 1.71
CA MET A 70 15.16 9.38 0.41
C MET A 70 15.11 8.28 -0.64
N VAL A 71 14.30 8.47 -1.67
CA VAL A 71 14.19 7.55 -2.81
C VAL A 71 15.14 8.01 -3.91
N ASP A 72 16.04 7.13 -4.33
CA ASP A 72 17.06 7.43 -5.34
C ASP A 72 16.42 7.88 -6.66
N GLY A 73 16.76 9.09 -7.10
CA GLY A 73 16.25 9.66 -8.35
C GLY A 73 14.81 10.14 -8.30
N HIS A 74 14.15 10.10 -7.14
CA HIS A 74 12.75 10.46 -6.96
C HIS A 74 12.54 11.42 -5.78
N PRO A 75 12.91 12.70 -5.91
CA PRO A 75 12.69 13.67 -4.85
C PRO A 75 11.20 13.84 -4.49
N GLU A 76 10.29 13.61 -5.44
CA GLU A 76 8.86 13.69 -5.24
C GLU A 76 8.31 12.59 -4.34
N LEU A 77 9.02 11.46 -4.22
CA LEU A 77 8.67 10.34 -3.35
C LEU A 77 9.47 10.34 -2.04
N SER A 78 10.39 11.28 -1.90
CA SER A 78 11.29 11.36 -0.76
C SER A 78 10.72 12.24 0.35
N HIS A 79 10.96 11.86 1.59
CA HIS A 79 10.69 12.67 2.77
C HIS A 79 12.03 13.12 3.37
N SER A 80 12.46 14.31 3.00
CA SER A 80 13.78 14.84 3.36
C SER A 80 13.85 15.41 4.78
N ASP A 81 12.73 15.83 5.34
CA ASP A 81 12.68 16.33 6.71
C ASP A 81 13.05 15.23 7.69
N LEU A 82 13.89 15.59 8.65
CA LEU A 82 14.35 14.65 9.67
C LEU A 82 13.30 14.44 10.76
N ALA A 83 12.99 13.18 11.04
CA ALA A 83 12.15 12.78 12.16
C ALA A 83 13.02 12.55 13.40
N PHE A 84 12.75 13.26 14.48
CA PHE A 84 13.53 13.19 15.72
C PHE A 84 12.82 12.44 16.85
N ALA A 85 11.51 12.55 16.91
CA ALA A 85 10.75 11.93 17.99
C ALA A 85 10.32 10.49 17.64
N THR A 86 10.51 9.57 18.59
CA THR A 86 9.98 8.21 18.49
C THR A 86 8.45 8.26 18.29
N GLY A 87 7.95 7.53 17.30
CA GLY A 87 6.53 7.50 16.97
C GLY A 87 6.10 8.53 15.91
N ASP A 88 6.93 9.50 15.55
CA ASP A 88 6.66 10.37 14.41
C ASP A 88 6.56 9.53 13.15
N SER A 89 5.60 9.83 12.30
CA SER A 89 5.38 9.08 11.05
C SER A 89 5.09 9.99 9.88
N PHE A 90 5.31 9.46 8.69
CA PHE A 90 4.89 10.08 7.43
C PHE A 90 4.50 9.00 6.42
N ASP A 91 3.69 9.37 5.46
CA ASP A 91 3.17 8.49 4.43
C ASP A 91 3.76 8.83 3.06
N VAL A 92 4.06 7.80 2.27
CA VAL A 92 4.49 7.95 0.88
C VAL A 92 3.67 7.01 0.00
N THR A 93 3.05 7.55 -1.04
CA THR A 93 2.25 6.79 -2.01
C THR A 93 3.04 6.56 -3.28
N PHE A 94 3.13 5.30 -3.71
CA PHE A 94 3.83 4.89 -4.93
C PHE A 94 2.80 4.57 -6.01
N THR A 95 2.69 5.41 -7.04
CA THR A 95 1.67 5.28 -8.09
C THR A 95 2.16 4.50 -9.32
N ASP A 96 3.45 4.44 -9.56
CA ASP A 96 4.03 3.83 -10.74
C ASP A 96 4.78 2.55 -10.40
N ALA A 97 4.55 1.50 -11.20
CA ALA A 97 5.27 0.24 -11.08
C ALA A 97 6.78 0.44 -11.32
N GLY A 98 7.58 -0.29 -10.57
CA GLY A 98 9.04 -0.24 -10.67
C GLY A 98 9.72 -0.62 -9.37
N ASP A 99 11.04 -0.62 -9.39
CA ASP A 99 11.88 -0.87 -8.24
C ASP A 99 12.50 0.46 -7.78
N TYR A 100 12.35 0.76 -6.49
CA TYR A 100 12.79 2.02 -5.90
C TYR A 100 13.77 1.73 -4.76
N ASN A 101 15.03 2.11 -4.94
CA ASN A 101 16.00 2.08 -3.86
C ASN A 101 15.80 3.29 -2.96
N PHE A 102 15.91 3.11 -1.67
CA PHE A 102 15.78 4.20 -0.71
C PHE A 102 16.81 4.09 0.41
N GLN A 103 17.07 5.18 1.08
CA GLN A 103 18.03 5.27 2.18
C GLN A 103 17.63 6.34 3.20
N CYS A 104 18.16 6.22 4.39
CA CYS A 104 18.20 7.29 5.37
C CYS A 104 19.51 8.07 5.20
N ASP A 105 19.45 9.34 4.84
CA ASP A 105 20.65 10.12 4.55
C ASP A 105 21.66 10.18 5.73
N PRO A 106 21.23 10.45 6.98
CA PRO A 106 22.16 10.47 8.11
C PRO A 106 22.87 9.14 8.35
N HIS A 107 22.27 8.02 7.97
CA HIS A 107 22.76 6.68 8.30
C HIS A 107 23.03 5.79 7.09
N ALA A 108 23.01 6.34 5.89
CA ALA A 108 23.31 5.60 4.67
C ALA A 108 24.71 4.95 4.72
N GLY A 109 25.68 5.63 5.31
CA GLY A 109 27.03 5.11 5.50
C GLY A 109 27.10 3.91 6.44
N ALA A 110 26.12 3.74 7.32
CA ALA A 110 25.95 2.57 8.19
C ALA A 110 25.11 1.45 7.56
N GLY A 111 24.67 1.62 6.30
CA GLY A 111 23.86 0.63 5.58
C GLY A 111 22.36 0.73 5.78
N MET A 112 21.84 1.84 6.31
CA MET A 112 20.39 2.06 6.47
C MET A 112 19.74 2.36 5.12
N LYS A 113 19.44 1.29 4.40
CA LYS A 113 18.95 1.27 3.01
C LYS A 113 17.93 0.18 2.81
N GLY A 114 17.11 0.32 1.76
CA GLY A 114 16.14 -0.69 1.37
C GLY A 114 15.72 -0.58 -0.08
N VAL A 115 14.77 -1.42 -0.47
CA VAL A 115 14.16 -1.42 -1.79
C VAL A 115 12.65 -1.62 -1.69
N ILE A 116 11.91 -0.92 -2.52
CA ILE A 116 10.46 -1.04 -2.66
C ILE A 116 10.17 -1.52 -4.08
N HIS A 117 9.51 -2.67 -4.18
CA HIS A 117 9.03 -3.23 -5.44
C HIS A 117 7.56 -2.87 -5.59
N VAL A 118 7.23 -2.08 -6.61
CA VAL A 118 5.86 -1.67 -6.93
C VAL A 118 5.40 -2.44 -8.16
N GLN A 119 4.33 -3.20 -7.99
CA GLN A 119 3.76 -4.05 -9.05
C GLN A 119 2.59 -3.38 -9.77
#